data_b7bb85b88becac2382365529a599972f
#
_entry.id   b7bb85b88becac2382365529a599972f
#
_cell.length_a   1.000
_cell.length_b   1.000
_cell.length_c   1.000
_cell.angle_alpha   90.00
_cell.angle_beta   90.00
_cell.angle_gamma   90.00
#
_symmetry.space_group_name_H-M   'P 1'
#
loop_
_entity.id
_entity.type
_entity.pdbx_description
1 polymer ?
#
loop_
_entity_poly.entity_id
_entity_poly.type
_entity_poly.pdbx_seq_one_letter_code
_entity_poly.pdbx_strand_id
1 'polypeptide(L)'
;MIRCIFFVLVFCLSVTASLGQTANPQQYKYVFTVAKDGSGDYRYIQDAIDAMRVFPLAPITLYIKNGVYNEKIELPANNTDVRFIGESVEKTIITFNDYSGRGKHTTFTSYTAKISGNRFVAENITFANTAGPVGQALALYVDADKAVFTNCRFLGNQDTIYAAGENARQLFVNCYLEGTTDFIFGPSTAVFQQCTIRAKSNSYITAANTTTGKKFGFVFLDCTILADSAVTKLYLGRPWRAFAKTAFIRCQLPKAIVPEGWHNWGNPENEKTAYYAEYQNRGEGANTKYRASWAKQLTAKEVKDYTLETIFSNGAQVPEDGAWFRQIERKSFQWPQETKKQ
;
A
#
# COMPACT_ATOMS: atom_id res chain seq x y z
N MET A 1 46.44 -9.97 -78.17
CA MET A 1 46.22 -10.81 -77.00
C MET A 1 46.23 -9.95 -75.75
N ILE A 2 45.07 -9.52 -75.25
CA ILE A 2 44.93 -8.68 -74.11
C ILE A 2 44.53 -9.57 -72.88
N ARG A 3 45.39 -9.67 -71.88
CA ARG A 3 45.14 -10.39 -70.66
C ARG A 3 44.41 -9.43 -69.65
N CYS A 4 43.14 -9.72 -69.39
CA CYS A 4 42.40 -9.07 -68.28
C CYS A 4 42.76 -9.79 -66.97
N ILE A 5 43.30 -9.00 -66.04
CA ILE A 5 43.57 -9.42 -64.66
C ILE A 5 42.34 -8.99 -63.80
N PHE A 6 41.59 -10.03 -63.30
CA PHE A 6 40.50 -9.78 -62.34
C PHE A 6 41.09 -9.67 -60.92
N PHE A 7 40.97 -8.49 -60.32
CA PHE A 7 41.20 -8.30 -58.89
C PHE A 7 39.92 -8.68 -58.10
N VAL A 8 40.00 -9.74 -57.33
CA VAL A 8 38.96 -10.08 -56.36
C VAL A 8 39.23 -9.35 -55.05
N LEU A 9 38.41 -8.38 -54.75
CA LEU A 9 38.43 -7.70 -53.44
C LEU A 9 37.66 -8.57 -52.45
N VAL A 10 38.39 -9.19 -51.51
CA VAL A 10 37.81 -9.89 -50.36
C VAL A 10 37.49 -8.84 -49.29
N PHE A 11 36.21 -8.56 -49.10
CA PHE A 11 35.71 -7.69 -48.00
C PHE A 11 35.60 -8.54 -46.73
N CYS A 12 36.56 -8.46 -45.83
CA CYS A 12 36.44 -9.02 -44.49
C CYS A 12 35.48 -8.17 -43.67
N LEU A 13 34.24 -8.60 -43.50
CA LEU A 13 33.32 -8.05 -42.48
C LEU A 13 33.80 -8.52 -41.10
N SER A 14 34.47 -7.65 -40.37
CA SER A 14 34.72 -7.82 -38.93
C SER A 14 33.43 -7.52 -38.16
N VAL A 15 32.72 -8.57 -37.77
CA VAL A 15 31.62 -8.48 -36.80
C VAL A 15 32.24 -8.24 -35.43
N THR A 16 32.28 -6.98 -35.01
CA THR A 16 32.57 -6.65 -33.60
C THR A 16 31.34 -7.02 -32.76
N ALA A 17 31.39 -8.20 -32.12
CA ALA A 17 30.45 -8.53 -31.07
C ALA A 17 30.64 -7.55 -29.91
N SER A 18 29.74 -6.59 -29.79
CA SER A 18 29.64 -5.74 -28.61
C SER A 18 29.20 -6.65 -27.45
N LEU A 19 30.17 -7.12 -26.67
CA LEU A 19 29.91 -7.76 -25.38
C LEU A 19 29.31 -6.67 -24.48
N GLY A 20 27.98 -6.68 -24.35
CA GLY A 20 27.30 -5.87 -23.36
C GLY A 20 27.93 -6.16 -22.01
N GLN A 21 28.56 -5.14 -21.41
CA GLN A 21 29.09 -5.24 -20.05
C GLN A 21 27.92 -5.60 -19.13
N THR A 22 27.90 -6.82 -18.62
CA THR A 22 27.01 -7.20 -17.54
C THR A 22 27.40 -6.36 -16.33
N ALA A 23 26.52 -5.44 -15.94
CA ALA A 23 26.76 -4.58 -14.79
C ALA A 23 27.03 -5.44 -13.54
N ASN A 24 28.21 -5.25 -12.93
CA ASN A 24 28.57 -5.99 -11.71
C ASN A 24 27.66 -5.52 -10.56
N PRO A 25 26.82 -6.40 -9.95
CA PRO A 25 25.96 -6.02 -8.84
C PRO A 25 26.71 -5.44 -7.62
N GLN A 26 27.97 -5.76 -7.43
CA GLN A 26 28.79 -5.24 -6.34
C GLN A 26 29.22 -3.78 -6.53
N GLN A 27 29.06 -3.23 -7.73
CA GLN A 27 29.40 -1.83 -8.03
C GLN A 27 28.39 -0.82 -7.48
N TYR A 28 27.18 -1.27 -7.11
CA TYR A 28 26.10 -0.40 -6.66
C TYR A 28 25.80 -0.60 -5.19
N LYS A 29 25.40 0.49 -4.52
CA LYS A 29 24.95 0.46 -3.13
C LYS A 29 23.51 -0.04 -3.05
N TYR A 30 23.25 -1.06 -2.22
CA TYR A 30 21.95 -1.66 -2.01
C TYR A 30 21.44 -1.53 -0.57
N VAL A 31 22.26 -0.99 0.32
CA VAL A 31 21.88 -0.74 1.71
C VAL A 31 22.20 0.71 2.05
N PHE A 32 21.19 1.42 2.51
CA PHE A 32 21.27 2.83 2.88
C PHE A 32 20.79 3.00 4.32
N THR A 33 21.35 3.98 5.03
CA THR A 33 20.89 4.37 6.35
C THR A 33 20.54 5.85 6.36
N VAL A 34 19.34 6.18 6.83
CA VAL A 34 18.90 7.56 7.06
C VAL A 34 18.85 7.84 8.54
N ALA A 35 19.48 8.94 8.97
CA ALA A 35 19.48 9.38 10.35
C ALA A 35 19.50 10.92 10.44
N LYS A 36 18.54 11.51 11.13
CA LYS A 36 18.43 12.99 11.26
C LYS A 36 19.64 13.63 11.94
N ASP A 37 20.28 12.93 12.85
CA ASP A 37 21.50 13.37 13.56
C ASP A 37 22.76 13.35 12.69
N GLY A 38 22.65 12.78 11.46
CA GLY A 38 23.78 12.67 10.52
C GLY A 38 24.65 11.44 10.74
N SER A 39 24.25 10.51 11.60
CA SER A 39 24.97 9.23 11.82
C SER A 39 24.72 8.21 10.70
N GLY A 40 23.77 8.47 9.79
CA GLY A 40 23.49 7.66 8.60
C GLY A 40 24.20 8.14 7.35
N ASP A 41 23.94 7.48 6.23
CA ASP A 41 24.42 7.91 4.91
C ASP A 41 23.76 9.22 4.46
N TYR A 42 22.48 9.40 4.86
CA TYR A 42 21.65 10.55 4.52
C TYR A 42 20.93 11.09 5.75
N ARG A 43 20.59 12.37 5.73
CA ARG A 43 19.75 13.02 6.76
C ARG A 43 18.27 13.04 6.36
N TYR A 44 18.00 12.98 5.05
CA TYR A 44 16.66 13.03 4.47
C TYR A 44 16.35 11.74 3.74
N ILE A 45 15.10 11.31 3.82
CA ILE A 45 14.64 10.06 3.19
C ILE A 45 14.61 10.23 1.67
N GLN A 46 14.14 11.41 1.18
CA GLN A 46 14.07 11.63 -0.25
C GLN A 46 15.46 11.62 -0.89
N ASP A 47 16.49 12.21 -0.25
CA ASP A 47 17.86 12.17 -0.75
C ASP A 47 18.38 10.73 -0.92
N ALA A 48 18.02 9.86 0.03
CA ALA A 48 18.38 8.44 -0.06
C ALA A 48 17.62 7.73 -1.20
N ILE A 49 16.36 8.07 -1.43
CA ILE A 49 15.58 7.54 -2.56
C ILE A 49 16.19 7.99 -3.89
N ASP A 50 16.54 9.26 -4.02
CA ASP A 50 17.09 9.84 -5.25
C ASP A 50 18.49 9.26 -5.58
N ALA A 51 19.22 8.79 -4.58
CA ALA A 51 20.51 8.12 -4.74
C ALA A 51 20.39 6.63 -5.11
N MET A 52 19.18 6.04 -5.02
CA MET A 52 18.99 4.64 -5.38
C MET A 52 19.11 4.43 -6.88
N ARG A 53 19.72 3.31 -7.24
CA ARG A 53 19.73 2.87 -8.62
C ARG A 53 18.28 2.56 -9.10
N VAL A 54 17.88 3.14 -10.22
CA VAL A 54 16.66 2.75 -10.94
C VAL A 54 16.85 1.37 -11.58
N PHE A 55 15.78 0.56 -11.66
CA PHE A 55 15.82 -0.84 -12.08
C PHE A 55 16.94 -1.63 -11.38
N PRO A 56 16.86 -1.74 -10.04
CA PRO A 56 17.93 -2.35 -9.27
C PRO A 56 18.09 -3.84 -9.62
N LEU A 57 19.34 -4.32 -9.64
CA LEU A 57 19.66 -5.73 -9.93
C LEU A 57 19.51 -6.64 -8.72
N ALA A 58 19.32 -6.07 -7.54
CA ALA A 58 19.05 -6.75 -6.28
C ALA A 58 18.17 -5.83 -5.40
N PRO A 59 17.43 -6.38 -4.41
CA PRO A 59 16.63 -5.59 -3.51
C PRO A 59 17.43 -4.51 -2.77
N ILE A 60 16.89 -3.30 -2.70
CA ILE A 60 17.47 -2.18 -1.95
C ILE A 60 16.82 -2.11 -0.58
N THR A 61 17.62 -1.94 0.47
CA THR A 61 17.13 -1.74 1.83
C THR A 61 17.53 -0.36 2.35
N LEU A 62 16.54 0.39 2.81
CA LEU A 62 16.70 1.68 3.47
C LEU A 62 16.35 1.52 4.96
N TYR A 63 17.35 1.59 5.84
CA TYR A 63 17.17 1.64 7.28
C TYR A 63 16.93 3.09 7.71
N ILE A 64 15.84 3.35 8.42
CA ILE A 64 15.46 4.69 8.86
C ILE A 64 15.51 4.73 10.39
N LYS A 65 16.49 5.45 10.95
CA LYS A 65 16.62 5.62 12.40
C LYS A 65 15.47 6.43 12.98
N ASN A 66 15.26 6.31 14.28
CA ASN A 66 14.25 7.08 14.99
C ASN A 66 14.41 8.57 14.72
N GLY A 67 13.31 9.23 14.44
CA GLY A 67 13.24 10.65 14.15
C GLY A 67 11.91 11.05 13.51
N VAL A 68 11.58 12.33 13.59
CA VAL A 68 10.45 12.91 12.88
C VAL A 68 10.98 13.51 11.57
N TYR A 69 10.69 12.86 10.48
CA TYR A 69 11.07 13.26 9.12
C TYR A 69 9.92 14.06 8.52
N ASN A 70 10.04 15.40 8.59
CA ASN A 70 9.05 16.29 7.99
C ASN A 70 9.37 16.46 6.51
N GLU A 71 8.97 15.45 5.73
CA GLU A 71 9.30 15.30 4.32
C GLU A 71 8.09 14.76 3.55
N LYS A 72 7.91 15.26 2.34
CA LYS A 72 7.03 14.67 1.34
C LYS A 72 7.88 13.78 0.45
N ILE A 73 7.68 12.47 0.52
CA ILE A 73 8.53 11.51 -0.18
C ILE A 73 7.80 10.84 -1.35
N GLU A 74 8.56 10.53 -2.39
CA GLU A 74 8.09 9.78 -3.55
C GLU A 74 9.10 8.69 -3.95
N LEU A 75 8.67 7.42 -3.92
CA LEU A 75 9.42 6.30 -4.50
C LEU A 75 8.89 6.05 -5.91
N PRO A 76 9.66 6.36 -6.96
CA PRO A 76 9.22 6.23 -8.35
C PRO A 76 8.99 4.78 -8.77
N ALA A 77 8.21 4.57 -9.83
CA ALA A 77 7.84 3.25 -10.33
C ALA A 77 9.03 2.40 -10.84
N ASN A 78 10.12 3.04 -11.24
CA ASN A 78 11.35 2.38 -11.68
C ASN A 78 12.29 1.96 -10.53
N ASN A 79 11.96 2.31 -9.28
CA ASN A 79 12.66 1.85 -8.07
C ASN A 79 11.89 0.66 -7.46
N THR A 80 12.01 -0.50 -8.07
CA THR A 80 11.36 -1.75 -7.62
C THR A 80 12.17 -2.46 -6.54
N ASP A 81 11.54 -3.40 -5.79
CA ASP A 81 12.19 -4.22 -4.77
C ASP A 81 12.86 -3.40 -3.65
N VAL A 82 12.25 -2.31 -3.26
CA VAL A 82 12.76 -1.42 -2.21
C VAL A 82 12.11 -1.76 -0.87
N ARG A 83 12.93 -1.79 0.19
CA ARG A 83 12.49 -2.03 1.57
C ARG A 83 12.82 -0.82 2.44
N PHE A 84 11.83 -0.30 3.13
CA PHE A 84 11.99 0.72 4.17
C PHE A 84 11.81 0.06 5.54
N ILE A 85 12.84 0.10 6.37
CA ILE A 85 12.84 -0.51 7.70
C ILE A 85 13.06 0.58 8.75
N GLY A 86 12.02 0.91 9.48
CA GLY A 86 12.10 1.83 10.60
C GLY A 86 12.70 1.17 11.85
N GLU A 87 13.41 1.94 12.66
CA GLU A 87 14.00 1.45 13.91
C GLU A 87 12.93 1.13 14.95
N SER A 88 11.87 1.95 15.04
CA SER A 88 10.67 1.63 15.81
C SER A 88 9.45 2.36 15.25
N VAL A 89 8.30 1.72 15.28
CA VAL A 89 7.09 2.27 14.67
C VAL A 89 6.61 3.57 15.32
N GLU A 90 6.83 3.72 16.63
CA GLU A 90 6.40 4.92 17.37
C GLU A 90 7.32 6.12 17.15
N LYS A 91 8.58 5.90 16.80
CA LYS A 91 9.60 6.96 16.74
C LYS A 91 10.18 7.19 15.35
N THR A 92 9.99 6.27 14.39
CA THR A 92 10.34 6.49 12.98
C THR A 92 9.11 7.06 12.28
N ILE A 93 9.01 8.37 12.20
CA ILE A 93 7.81 9.08 11.73
C ILE A 93 8.13 9.87 10.48
N ILE A 94 7.46 9.53 9.38
CA ILE A 94 7.46 10.30 8.12
C ILE A 94 6.16 11.11 8.10
N THR A 95 6.26 12.44 8.03
CA THR A 95 5.10 13.32 8.14
C THR A 95 5.19 14.51 7.22
N PHE A 96 4.03 14.95 6.72
CA PHE A 96 3.86 16.20 5.99
C PHE A 96 2.45 16.75 6.22
N ASN A 97 2.12 17.93 5.67
CA ASN A 97 0.84 18.60 5.96
C ASN A 97 0.16 19.20 4.73
N ASP A 98 0.39 18.65 3.55
CA ASP A 98 -0.37 19.03 2.36
C ASP A 98 -1.80 18.49 2.41
N TYR A 99 -2.75 19.24 1.84
CA TYR A 99 -4.15 18.88 1.72
C TYR A 99 -4.74 19.39 0.40
N SER A 100 -5.82 18.79 -0.04
CA SER A 100 -6.53 19.20 -1.26
C SER A 100 -7.06 20.63 -1.13
N GLY A 101 -6.70 21.50 -2.08
CA GLY A 101 -7.03 22.92 -2.04
C GLY A 101 -5.95 23.82 -1.44
N ARG A 102 -4.88 23.28 -0.86
CA ARG A 102 -3.71 24.07 -0.47
C ARG A 102 -2.90 24.43 -1.71
N GLY A 103 -2.98 25.66 -2.17
CA GLY A 103 -2.36 26.07 -3.42
C GLY A 103 -2.89 25.27 -4.63
N LYS A 104 -2.02 24.53 -5.31
CA LYS A 104 -2.38 23.69 -6.46
C LYS A 104 -2.59 22.21 -6.11
N HIS A 105 -2.54 21.85 -4.82
CA HIS A 105 -2.71 20.46 -4.43
C HIS A 105 -4.14 19.97 -4.63
N THR A 106 -4.25 18.78 -5.21
CA THR A 106 -5.47 17.98 -5.26
C THR A 106 -5.39 16.89 -4.20
N THR A 107 -6.45 16.11 -4.02
CA THR A 107 -6.41 14.90 -3.19
C THR A 107 -5.19 14.05 -3.51
N PHE A 108 -4.94 13.79 -4.79
CA PHE A 108 -3.89 12.87 -5.25
C PHE A 108 -2.46 13.43 -5.17
N THR A 109 -2.30 14.71 -4.91
CA THR A 109 -1.00 15.35 -4.69
C THR A 109 -0.79 15.83 -3.26
N SER A 110 -1.70 15.48 -2.33
CA SER A 110 -1.64 15.86 -0.92
C SER A 110 -0.91 14.84 -0.03
N TYR A 111 -0.30 13.82 -0.62
CA TYR A 111 0.34 12.74 0.11
C TYR A 111 1.56 13.18 0.93
N THR A 112 1.79 12.50 2.03
CA THR A 112 3.06 12.49 2.74
C THR A 112 4.04 11.55 2.04
N ALA A 113 3.62 10.31 1.78
CA ALA A 113 4.41 9.32 1.05
C ALA A 113 3.67 8.81 -0.18
N LYS A 114 4.32 8.83 -1.36
CA LYS A 114 3.85 8.17 -2.57
C LYS A 114 4.77 7.03 -2.94
N ILE A 115 4.22 5.83 -3.08
CA ILE A 115 4.95 4.59 -3.34
C ILE A 115 4.44 3.97 -4.63
N SER A 116 5.27 4.06 -5.68
CA SER A 116 4.95 3.54 -7.01
C SER A 116 5.85 2.36 -7.43
N GLY A 117 6.97 2.13 -6.73
CA GLY A 117 7.89 1.03 -7.02
C GLY A 117 7.30 -0.33 -6.61
N ASN A 118 7.12 -1.24 -7.57
CA ASN A 118 6.57 -2.58 -7.32
C ASN A 118 7.44 -3.40 -6.36
N ARG A 119 6.80 -4.35 -5.62
CA ARG A 119 7.42 -5.20 -4.60
C ARG A 119 8.05 -4.40 -3.45
N PHE A 120 7.40 -3.29 -3.13
CA PHE A 120 7.78 -2.46 -1.99
C PHE A 120 7.45 -3.14 -0.66
N VAL A 121 8.31 -2.97 0.33
CA VAL A 121 8.07 -3.41 1.71
C VAL A 121 8.35 -2.25 2.67
N ALA A 122 7.44 -2.00 3.61
CA ALA A 122 7.68 -1.11 4.74
C ALA A 122 7.46 -1.86 6.06
N GLU A 123 8.33 -1.63 7.03
CA GLU A 123 8.24 -2.22 8.35
C GLU A 123 8.59 -1.19 9.43
N ASN A 124 7.82 -1.17 10.53
CA ASN A 124 8.06 -0.34 11.71
C ASN A 124 8.12 1.17 11.42
N ILE A 125 7.25 1.69 10.56
CA ILE A 125 7.21 3.10 10.19
C ILE A 125 5.83 3.70 10.46
N THR A 126 5.80 4.93 10.98
CA THR A 126 4.61 5.77 11.01
C THR A 126 4.61 6.72 9.82
N PHE A 127 3.56 6.65 9.00
CA PHE A 127 3.23 7.61 7.94
C PHE A 127 2.10 8.50 8.45
N ALA A 128 2.30 9.81 8.48
CA ALA A 128 1.31 10.74 9.03
C ALA A 128 1.07 11.92 8.10
N ASN A 129 -0.20 12.30 7.91
CA ASN A 129 -0.54 13.61 7.38
C ASN A 129 -1.09 14.48 8.50
N THR A 130 -0.41 15.57 8.77
CA THR A 130 -0.68 16.47 9.91
C THR A 130 -1.42 17.74 9.52
N ALA A 131 -2.06 17.77 8.34
CA ALA A 131 -2.88 18.92 7.91
C ALA A 131 -4.09 19.20 8.85
N GLY A 132 -4.52 18.18 9.60
CA GLY A 132 -5.70 18.27 10.43
C GLY A 132 -7.01 17.96 9.68
N PRO A 133 -8.18 18.27 10.25
CA PRO A 133 -9.49 17.99 9.64
C PRO A 133 -9.91 19.07 8.62
N VAL A 134 -9.08 19.26 7.59
CA VAL A 134 -9.24 20.33 6.58
C VAL A 134 -9.76 19.82 5.23
N GLY A 135 -10.16 18.57 5.14
CA GLY A 135 -10.56 17.89 3.90
C GLY A 135 -9.59 16.75 3.56
N GLN A 136 -9.52 16.40 2.28
CA GLN A 136 -8.69 15.28 1.82
C GLN A 136 -7.20 15.56 2.01
N ALA A 137 -6.51 14.65 2.71
CA ALA A 137 -5.09 14.78 3.05
C ALA A 137 -4.48 13.40 3.29
N LEU A 138 -3.70 12.91 2.33
CA LEU A 138 -3.17 11.55 2.33
C LEU A 138 -1.91 11.41 3.19
N ALA A 139 -1.90 10.44 4.10
CA ALA A 139 -0.66 9.97 4.70
C ALA A 139 0.08 9.04 3.73
N LEU A 140 -0.66 8.19 2.98
CA LEU A 140 -0.11 7.26 2.02
C LEU A 140 -0.88 7.30 0.70
N TYR A 141 -0.16 7.43 -0.40
CA TYR A 141 -0.57 7.09 -1.75
C TYR A 141 0.25 5.86 -2.18
N VAL A 142 -0.39 4.74 -2.50
CA VAL A 142 0.33 3.55 -2.96
C VAL A 142 -0.35 2.96 -4.20
N ASP A 143 0.35 2.99 -5.34
CA ASP A 143 -0.05 2.36 -6.60
C ASP A 143 0.89 1.22 -7.03
N ALA A 144 1.87 0.92 -6.19
CA ALA A 144 2.76 -0.22 -6.37
C ALA A 144 2.02 -1.55 -6.28
N ASP A 145 2.28 -2.45 -7.24
CA ASP A 145 1.85 -3.85 -7.14
C ASP A 145 2.75 -4.64 -6.20
N LYS A 146 2.16 -5.55 -5.42
CA LYS A 146 2.85 -6.39 -4.43
C LYS A 146 3.51 -5.57 -3.31
N ALA A 147 2.86 -4.48 -2.92
CA ALA A 147 3.32 -3.68 -1.79
C ALA A 147 2.89 -4.31 -0.46
N VAL A 148 3.79 -4.33 0.52
CA VAL A 148 3.55 -4.88 1.84
C VAL A 148 3.93 -3.89 2.92
N PHE A 149 3.04 -3.73 3.88
CA PHE A 149 3.23 -2.91 5.07
C PHE A 149 3.04 -3.79 6.31
N THR A 150 4.06 -3.89 7.15
CA THR A 150 4.01 -4.69 8.38
C THR A 150 4.33 -3.82 9.58
N ASN A 151 3.50 -3.91 10.62
CA ASN A 151 3.69 -3.14 11.85
C ASN A 151 3.91 -1.64 11.57
N CYS A 152 3.14 -1.08 10.63
CA CYS A 152 3.16 0.34 10.28
C CYS A 152 1.97 1.08 10.88
N ARG A 153 2.08 2.41 11.02
CA ARG A 153 0.97 3.26 11.43
C ARG A 153 0.66 4.27 10.33
N PHE A 154 -0.63 4.50 10.07
CA PHE A 154 -1.12 5.46 9.10
C PHE A 154 -2.05 6.43 9.81
N LEU A 155 -1.57 7.66 10.01
CA LEU A 155 -2.24 8.66 10.83
C LEU A 155 -2.71 9.82 9.94
N GLY A 156 -4.01 10.07 9.93
CA GLY A 156 -4.61 11.12 9.12
C GLY A 156 -6.03 11.46 9.55
N ASN A 157 -6.75 12.09 8.65
CA ASN A 157 -8.15 12.44 8.81
C ASN A 157 -8.96 11.93 7.60
N GLN A 158 -9.54 12.82 6.77
CA GLN A 158 -10.20 12.38 5.54
C GLN A 158 -9.18 11.85 4.53
N ASP A 159 -9.47 10.71 3.91
CA ASP A 159 -8.66 10.12 2.83
C ASP A 159 -7.23 9.71 3.26
N THR A 160 -7.03 9.15 4.46
CA THR A 160 -5.69 8.84 4.99
C THR A 160 -4.86 7.94 4.08
N ILE A 161 -5.47 6.87 3.50
CA ILE A 161 -4.80 5.91 2.61
C ILE A 161 -5.51 5.86 1.27
N TYR A 162 -4.82 6.24 0.21
CA TYR A 162 -5.22 5.96 -1.15
C TYR A 162 -4.54 4.68 -1.65
N ALA A 163 -5.28 3.57 -1.59
CA ALA A 163 -4.89 2.28 -2.12
C ALA A 163 -5.14 2.28 -3.63
N ALA A 164 -4.23 2.92 -4.36
CA ALA A 164 -4.30 3.23 -5.78
C ALA A 164 -3.88 2.04 -6.66
N GLY A 165 -3.96 2.22 -7.98
CA GLY A 165 -3.57 1.20 -8.94
C GLY A 165 -4.65 0.13 -9.17
N GLU A 166 -5.34 0.21 -10.30
CA GLU A 166 -6.44 -0.72 -10.64
C GLU A 166 -6.03 -2.20 -10.64
N ASN A 167 -4.76 -2.48 -10.93
CA ASN A 167 -4.20 -3.83 -10.93
C ASN A 167 -3.26 -4.10 -9.75
N ALA A 168 -3.08 -3.13 -8.86
CA ALA A 168 -2.19 -3.27 -7.72
C ALA A 168 -2.78 -4.20 -6.65
N ARG A 169 -1.88 -4.97 -6.02
CA ARG A 169 -2.15 -5.85 -4.89
C ARG A 169 -1.35 -5.36 -3.69
N GLN A 170 -2.02 -5.14 -2.58
CA GLN A 170 -1.43 -4.52 -1.41
C GLN A 170 -1.80 -5.31 -0.16
N LEU A 171 -0.85 -5.49 0.74
CA LEU A 171 -1.03 -6.22 1.98
C LEU A 171 -0.59 -5.36 3.18
N PHE A 172 -1.49 -5.19 4.13
CA PHE A 172 -1.25 -4.53 5.41
C PHE A 172 -1.40 -5.55 6.53
N VAL A 173 -0.33 -5.80 7.29
CA VAL A 173 -0.32 -6.79 8.38
C VAL A 173 0.04 -6.12 9.71
N ASN A 174 -0.76 -6.36 10.74
CA ASN A 174 -0.54 -5.80 12.08
C ASN A 174 -0.37 -4.27 12.07
N CYS A 175 -1.03 -3.58 11.15
CA CYS A 175 -0.94 -2.13 11.03
C CYS A 175 -1.99 -1.41 11.89
N TYR A 176 -1.69 -0.18 12.26
CA TYR A 176 -2.63 0.75 12.87
C TYR A 176 -3.01 1.83 11.86
N LEU A 177 -4.31 2.04 11.66
CA LEU A 177 -4.85 3.02 10.73
C LEU A 177 -5.86 3.91 11.45
N GLU A 178 -5.81 5.22 11.23
CA GLU A 178 -6.84 6.12 11.75
C GLU A 178 -7.25 7.19 10.75
N GLY A 179 -8.50 7.60 10.85
CA GLY A 179 -9.03 8.68 10.03
C GLY A 179 -10.46 9.08 10.39
N THR A 180 -11.02 9.95 9.57
CA THR A 180 -12.38 10.47 9.74
C THR A 180 -13.33 9.96 8.65
N THR A 181 -13.21 10.42 7.42
CA THR A 181 -14.09 10.10 6.29
C THR A 181 -13.31 9.39 5.20
N ASP A 182 -13.85 8.25 4.71
CA ASP A 182 -13.31 7.53 3.55
C ASP A 182 -11.81 7.26 3.67
N PHE A 183 -11.33 7.06 4.90
CA PHE A 183 -9.90 7.10 5.18
C PHE A 183 -9.12 5.89 4.67
N ILE A 184 -9.81 4.91 4.07
CA ILE A 184 -9.23 3.84 3.24
C ILE A 184 -10.02 3.84 1.93
N PHE A 185 -9.41 4.29 0.84
CA PHE A 185 -10.13 4.43 -0.43
C PHE A 185 -9.26 4.04 -1.63
N GLY A 186 -9.90 3.76 -2.78
CA GLY A 186 -9.20 3.47 -4.02
C GLY A 186 -9.64 2.19 -4.73
N PRO A 187 -8.99 1.87 -5.88
CA PRO A 187 -9.37 0.78 -6.77
C PRO A 187 -8.61 -0.53 -6.55
N SER A 188 -7.53 -0.55 -5.75
CA SER A 188 -6.66 -1.72 -5.64
C SER A 188 -7.34 -2.94 -5.00
N THR A 189 -6.74 -4.12 -5.17
CA THR A 189 -7.01 -5.27 -4.31
C THR A 189 -6.12 -5.16 -3.08
N ALA A 190 -6.68 -4.69 -1.95
CA ALA A 190 -5.95 -4.49 -0.71
C ALA A 190 -6.48 -5.37 0.42
N VAL A 191 -5.58 -6.10 1.07
CA VAL A 191 -5.90 -6.91 2.25
C VAL A 191 -5.34 -6.26 3.50
N PHE A 192 -6.19 -6.11 4.51
CA PHE A 192 -5.85 -5.65 5.84
C PHE A 192 -6.02 -6.84 6.78
N GLN A 193 -4.90 -7.36 7.30
CA GLN A 193 -4.89 -8.55 8.15
C GLN A 193 -4.42 -8.19 9.56
N GLN A 194 -5.23 -8.53 10.57
CA GLN A 194 -4.91 -8.28 11.99
C GLN A 194 -4.61 -6.79 12.28
N CYS A 195 -5.20 -5.89 11.51
CA CYS A 195 -5.01 -4.45 11.69
C CYS A 195 -5.96 -3.87 12.74
N THR A 196 -5.52 -2.80 13.38
CA THR A 196 -6.37 -1.94 14.22
C THR A 196 -6.76 -0.70 13.42
N ILE A 197 -8.05 -0.46 13.28
CA ILE A 197 -8.61 0.61 12.45
C ILE A 197 -9.49 1.50 13.32
N ARG A 198 -9.08 2.76 13.52
CA ARG A 198 -9.74 3.71 14.42
C ARG A 198 -10.47 4.80 13.64
N ALA A 199 -11.77 4.88 13.81
CA ALA A 199 -12.59 5.97 13.31
C ALA A 199 -12.65 7.12 14.33
N LYS A 200 -12.34 8.34 13.89
CA LYS A 200 -12.27 9.54 14.71
C LYS A 200 -13.51 10.43 14.59
N SER A 201 -14.42 10.13 13.66
CA SER A 201 -15.66 10.90 13.48
C SER A 201 -16.80 10.03 12.98
N ASN A 202 -18.02 10.54 13.10
CA ASN A 202 -19.21 9.97 12.46
C ASN A 202 -19.07 10.04 10.94
N SER A 203 -18.77 8.93 10.28
CA SER A 203 -18.58 8.88 8.82
C SER A 203 -18.42 7.44 8.30
N TYR A 204 -17.53 7.23 7.32
CA TYR A 204 -17.31 5.99 6.59
C TYR A 204 -15.84 5.55 6.72
N ILE A 205 -15.62 4.25 6.98
CA ILE A 205 -14.25 3.69 7.03
C ILE A 205 -13.70 3.59 5.62
N THR A 206 -14.45 2.99 4.70
CA THR A 206 -13.98 2.68 3.35
C THR A 206 -14.77 3.38 2.25
N ALA A 207 -14.06 3.74 1.17
CA ALA A 207 -14.63 4.21 -0.09
C ALA A 207 -13.97 3.46 -1.25
N ALA A 208 -14.37 2.22 -1.47
CA ALA A 208 -13.82 1.40 -2.53
C ALA A 208 -14.24 1.88 -3.93
N ASN A 209 -13.36 1.68 -4.90
CA ASN A 209 -13.55 2.01 -6.30
C ASN A 209 -13.06 0.84 -7.18
N THR A 210 -13.35 -0.37 -6.78
CA THR A 210 -12.89 -1.59 -7.44
C THR A 210 -13.28 -1.59 -8.91
N THR A 211 -12.32 -1.82 -9.79
CA THR A 211 -12.56 -1.90 -11.24
C THR A 211 -13.45 -3.08 -11.60
N THR A 212 -14.32 -2.89 -12.59
CA THR A 212 -15.20 -3.96 -13.06
C THR A 212 -14.41 -5.21 -13.46
N GLY A 213 -14.98 -6.40 -13.22
CA GLY A 213 -14.35 -7.69 -13.51
C GLY A 213 -13.39 -8.20 -12.42
N LYS A 214 -12.96 -7.38 -11.47
CA LYS A 214 -12.14 -7.86 -10.33
C LYS A 214 -13.01 -8.69 -9.39
N LYS A 215 -12.46 -9.83 -8.90
CA LYS A 215 -13.13 -10.69 -7.92
C LYS A 215 -13.13 -10.06 -6.52
N PHE A 216 -12.03 -9.40 -6.14
CA PHE A 216 -11.82 -8.80 -4.83
C PHE A 216 -11.43 -7.31 -4.95
N GLY A 217 -11.81 -6.51 -3.96
CA GLY A 217 -11.37 -5.15 -3.71
C GLY A 217 -10.69 -5.08 -2.33
N PHE A 218 -11.29 -4.36 -1.38
CA PHE A 218 -10.79 -4.31 -0.01
C PHE A 218 -11.27 -5.51 0.80
N VAL A 219 -10.34 -6.17 1.51
CA VAL A 219 -10.65 -7.31 2.37
C VAL A 219 -10.00 -7.09 3.74
N PHE A 220 -10.83 -7.11 4.78
CA PHE A 220 -10.41 -6.99 6.17
C PHE A 220 -10.53 -8.36 6.82
N LEU A 221 -9.39 -8.91 7.26
CA LEU A 221 -9.29 -10.24 7.89
C LEU A 221 -8.86 -10.07 9.36
N ASP A 222 -9.69 -10.54 10.28
CA ASP A 222 -9.38 -10.59 11.70
C ASP A 222 -8.96 -9.22 12.30
N CYS A 223 -9.53 -8.11 11.76
CA CYS A 223 -9.22 -6.75 12.18
C CYS A 223 -10.04 -6.32 13.40
N THR A 224 -9.51 -5.35 14.15
CA THR A 224 -10.23 -4.66 15.22
C THR A 224 -10.59 -3.26 14.78
N ILE A 225 -11.89 -2.97 14.71
CA ILE A 225 -12.40 -1.63 14.43
C ILE A 225 -12.67 -0.93 15.77
N LEU A 226 -12.07 0.25 15.93
CA LEU A 226 -12.27 1.13 17.08
C LEU A 226 -12.99 2.40 16.65
N ALA A 227 -13.70 3.02 17.58
CA ALA A 227 -14.33 4.31 17.40
C ALA A 227 -14.02 5.19 18.61
N ASP A 228 -13.74 6.46 18.38
CA ASP A 228 -13.60 7.43 19.47
C ASP A 228 -14.91 7.54 20.25
N SER A 229 -14.85 7.92 21.51
CA SER A 229 -16.01 7.96 22.39
C SER A 229 -17.15 8.85 21.88
N ALA A 230 -16.85 9.87 21.09
CA ALA A 230 -17.82 10.75 20.46
C ALA A 230 -18.46 10.17 19.18
N VAL A 231 -17.93 9.06 18.65
CA VAL A 231 -18.42 8.45 17.41
C VAL A 231 -19.58 7.52 17.73
N THR A 232 -20.74 7.85 17.21
CA THR A 232 -22.00 7.09 17.43
C THR A 232 -22.65 6.64 16.13
N LYS A 233 -22.16 7.11 14.96
CA LYS A 233 -22.72 6.81 13.64
C LYS A 233 -21.62 6.53 12.64
N LEU A 234 -21.17 5.27 12.57
CA LEU A 234 -20.09 4.82 11.71
C LEU A 234 -20.59 3.80 10.70
N TYR A 235 -20.25 3.98 9.43
CA TYR A 235 -20.48 2.99 8.39
C TYR A 235 -19.18 2.23 8.08
N LEU A 236 -19.28 0.94 7.78
CA LEU A 236 -18.17 0.11 7.31
C LEU A 236 -17.63 0.62 5.97
N GLY A 237 -18.50 1.21 5.14
CA GLY A 237 -18.09 1.84 3.91
C GLY A 237 -19.21 2.25 2.98
N ARG A 238 -18.79 2.84 1.87
CA ARG A 238 -19.67 3.25 0.76
C ARG A 238 -18.96 3.11 -0.59
N PRO A 239 -19.66 2.76 -1.69
CA PRO A 239 -19.06 2.58 -3.01
C PRO A 239 -18.78 3.94 -3.65
N TRP A 240 -17.50 4.31 -3.77
CA TRP A 240 -17.12 5.54 -4.48
C TRP A 240 -17.47 5.47 -5.98
N ARG A 241 -17.44 4.26 -6.56
CA ARG A 241 -17.86 3.98 -7.95
C ARG A 241 -18.67 2.68 -8.00
N ALA A 242 -19.34 2.47 -9.12
CA ALA A 242 -19.95 1.18 -9.44
C ALA A 242 -18.93 0.03 -9.35
N PHE A 243 -19.40 -1.19 -9.05
CA PHE A 243 -18.60 -2.42 -8.88
C PHE A 243 -17.65 -2.42 -7.67
N ALA A 244 -17.70 -1.42 -6.80
CA ALA A 244 -16.91 -1.37 -5.57
C ALA A 244 -17.10 -2.65 -4.73
N LYS A 245 -15.99 -3.16 -4.17
CA LYS A 245 -16.00 -4.39 -3.36
C LYS A 245 -15.27 -4.18 -2.04
N THR A 246 -15.94 -4.56 -0.95
CA THR A 246 -15.35 -4.53 0.39
C THR A 246 -15.91 -5.68 1.21
N ALA A 247 -15.05 -6.40 1.93
CA ALA A 247 -15.45 -7.48 2.82
C ALA A 247 -14.80 -7.34 4.20
N PHE A 248 -15.60 -7.50 5.28
CA PHE A 248 -15.12 -7.60 6.66
C PHE A 248 -15.36 -9.02 7.15
N ILE A 249 -14.30 -9.72 7.52
CA ILE A 249 -14.32 -11.15 7.86
C ILE A 249 -13.69 -11.35 9.24
N ARG A 250 -14.46 -11.89 10.19
CA ARG A 250 -14.07 -12.16 11.56
C ARG A 250 -13.52 -10.93 12.30
N CYS A 251 -13.97 -9.74 11.91
CA CYS A 251 -13.56 -8.50 12.55
C CYS A 251 -14.31 -8.23 13.86
N GLN A 252 -13.68 -7.50 14.77
CA GLN A 252 -14.30 -6.94 15.96
C GLN A 252 -14.89 -5.57 15.60
N LEU A 253 -16.21 -5.40 15.74
CA LEU A 253 -16.93 -4.18 15.35
C LEU A 253 -17.50 -3.44 16.58
N PRO A 254 -17.23 -2.12 16.71
CA PRO A 254 -17.72 -1.33 17.83
C PRO A 254 -19.23 -1.04 17.73
N LYS A 255 -19.84 -0.70 18.84
CA LYS A 255 -21.25 -0.27 18.94
C LYS A 255 -21.60 0.88 17.99
N ALA A 256 -20.65 1.72 17.65
CA ALA A 256 -20.82 2.87 16.76
C ALA A 256 -21.25 2.48 15.32
N ILE A 257 -21.07 1.23 14.91
CA ILE A 257 -21.54 0.78 13.57
C ILE A 257 -23.07 0.88 13.53
N VAL A 258 -23.56 1.68 12.57
CA VAL A 258 -25.01 1.82 12.35
C VAL A 258 -25.65 0.50 11.94
N PRO A 259 -26.95 0.30 12.22
CA PRO A 259 -27.64 -0.95 11.87
C PRO A 259 -27.52 -1.35 10.40
N GLU A 260 -27.58 -0.38 9.49
CA GLU A 260 -27.45 -0.58 8.04
C GLU A 260 -26.04 -1.06 7.65
N GLY A 261 -25.04 -0.71 8.42
CA GLY A 261 -23.62 -1.05 8.23
C GLY A 261 -22.97 -0.40 7.01
N TRP A 262 -23.71 -0.22 5.92
CA TRP A 262 -23.24 0.22 4.62
C TRP A 262 -24.11 1.36 4.08
N HIS A 263 -23.51 2.22 3.25
CA HIS A 263 -24.20 3.33 2.61
C HIS A 263 -23.98 3.26 1.09
N ASN A 264 -24.97 3.61 0.28
CA ASN A 264 -24.93 3.51 -1.19
C ASN A 264 -24.35 4.74 -1.90
N TRP A 265 -23.74 5.68 -1.17
CA TRP A 265 -23.25 6.98 -1.68
C TRP A 265 -24.38 7.92 -2.15
N GLY A 266 -25.62 7.70 -1.72
CA GLY A 266 -26.79 8.44 -2.22
C GLY A 266 -27.17 8.07 -3.66
N ASN A 267 -26.66 6.96 -4.19
CA ASN A 267 -26.93 6.46 -5.53
C ASN A 267 -27.43 5.01 -5.48
N PRO A 268 -28.74 4.75 -5.65
CA PRO A 268 -29.30 3.40 -5.64
C PRO A 268 -28.74 2.46 -6.73
N GLU A 269 -28.22 2.97 -7.82
CA GLU A 269 -27.60 2.14 -8.86
C GLU A 269 -26.35 1.42 -8.37
N ASN A 270 -25.66 1.99 -7.38
CA ASN A 270 -24.53 1.33 -6.74
C ASN A 270 -24.91 0.02 -6.03
N GLU A 271 -26.13 -0.09 -5.52
CA GLU A 271 -26.63 -1.28 -4.84
C GLU A 271 -26.72 -2.51 -5.77
N LYS A 272 -26.90 -2.26 -7.07
CA LYS A 272 -26.99 -3.31 -8.10
C LYS A 272 -25.61 -3.89 -8.46
N THR A 273 -24.56 -3.16 -8.26
CA THR A 273 -23.21 -3.49 -8.75
C THR A 273 -22.17 -3.68 -7.64
N ALA A 274 -22.36 -3.01 -6.51
CA ALA A 274 -21.43 -3.12 -5.38
C ALA A 274 -21.51 -4.52 -4.74
N TYR A 275 -20.39 -5.04 -4.28
CA TYR A 275 -20.29 -6.30 -3.55
C TYR A 275 -19.70 -6.05 -2.17
N TYR A 276 -20.57 -5.76 -1.20
CA TYR A 276 -20.18 -5.49 0.18
C TYR A 276 -20.60 -6.67 1.05
N ALA A 277 -19.64 -7.24 1.78
CA ALA A 277 -19.84 -8.53 2.42
C ALA A 277 -19.31 -8.57 3.86
N GLU A 278 -19.93 -9.40 4.67
CA GLU A 278 -19.55 -9.66 6.04
C GLU A 278 -19.55 -11.17 6.32
N TYR A 279 -18.64 -11.61 7.24
CA TYR A 279 -18.65 -12.99 7.73
C TYR A 279 -18.14 -13.07 9.17
N GLN A 280 -18.98 -13.63 10.06
CA GLN A 280 -18.64 -13.92 11.45
C GLN A 280 -17.94 -12.77 12.20
N ASN A 281 -18.31 -11.52 11.91
CA ASN A 281 -17.86 -10.39 12.70
C ASN A 281 -18.41 -10.47 14.13
N ARG A 282 -17.74 -9.86 15.09
CA ARG A 282 -18.06 -9.90 16.52
C ARG A 282 -18.20 -8.49 17.09
N GLY A 283 -18.73 -8.39 18.31
CA GLY A 283 -18.94 -7.13 19.02
C GLY A 283 -20.33 -6.55 18.79
N GLU A 284 -20.62 -5.44 19.47
CA GLU A 284 -21.95 -4.84 19.48
C GLU A 284 -22.40 -4.33 18.10
N GLY A 285 -21.46 -3.91 17.25
CA GLY A 285 -21.72 -3.45 15.88
C GLY A 285 -21.92 -4.58 14.86
N ALA A 286 -21.77 -5.84 15.25
CA ALA A 286 -21.82 -6.98 14.33
C ALA A 286 -23.23 -7.55 14.10
N ASN A 287 -24.27 -6.95 14.68
CA ASN A 287 -25.65 -7.39 14.46
C ASN A 287 -26.09 -7.08 13.03
N THR A 288 -26.33 -8.11 12.23
CA THR A 288 -26.66 -7.99 10.80
C THR A 288 -28.15 -7.94 10.49
N LYS A 289 -29.04 -7.98 11.52
CA LYS A 289 -30.50 -8.02 11.34
C LYS A 289 -31.04 -6.88 10.48
N TYR A 290 -30.45 -5.71 10.58
CA TYR A 290 -30.89 -4.49 9.89
C TYR A 290 -29.85 -3.97 8.88
N ARG A 291 -28.91 -4.83 8.43
CA ARG A 291 -27.94 -4.47 7.38
C ARG A 291 -28.66 -4.09 6.10
N ALA A 292 -28.06 -3.20 5.33
CA ALA A 292 -28.53 -2.83 4.01
C ALA A 292 -28.85 -4.09 3.19
N SER A 293 -30.02 -4.15 2.57
CA SER A 293 -30.54 -5.34 1.90
C SER A 293 -29.66 -5.86 0.75
N TRP A 294 -28.86 -4.98 0.18
CA TRP A 294 -27.91 -5.29 -0.89
C TRP A 294 -26.54 -5.79 -0.36
N ALA A 295 -26.28 -5.65 0.95
CA ALA A 295 -25.08 -6.21 1.56
C ALA A 295 -25.21 -7.73 1.77
N LYS A 296 -24.10 -8.44 1.65
CA LYS A 296 -24.08 -9.90 1.70
C LYS A 296 -23.56 -10.42 3.04
N GLN A 297 -24.22 -11.46 3.54
CA GLN A 297 -23.68 -12.32 4.58
C GLN A 297 -23.08 -13.54 3.90
N LEU A 298 -21.74 -13.70 3.95
CA LEU A 298 -21.07 -14.83 3.30
C LEU A 298 -21.39 -16.14 4.01
N THR A 299 -21.52 -17.19 3.23
CA THR A 299 -21.64 -18.56 3.73
C THR A 299 -20.26 -19.14 4.08
N ALA A 300 -20.24 -20.23 4.85
CA ALA A 300 -19.02 -20.99 5.13
C ALA A 300 -18.32 -21.55 3.86
N LYS A 301 -19.06 -21.69 2.76
CA LYS A 301 -18.50 -22.09 1.46
C LYS A 301 -17.82 -20.93 0.78
N GLU A 302 -18.46 -19.75 0.73
CA GLU A 302 -17.93 -18.57 0.05
C GLU A 302 -16.69 -18.00 0.74
N VAL A 303 -16.65 -18.02 2.08
CA VAL A 303 -15.49 -17.49 2.82
C VAL A 303 -14.20 -18.28 2.58
N LYS A 304 -14.27 -19.52 2.09
CA LYS A 304 -13.09 -20.31 1.73
C LYS A 304 -12.26 -19.67 0.61
N ASP A 305 -12.86 -18.81 -0.20
CA ASP A 305 -12.16 -18.06 -1.25
C ASP A 305 -11.36 -16.87 -0.71
N TYR A 306 -11.55 -16.50 0.56
CA TYR A 306 -10.87 -15.35 1.16
C TYR A 306 -9.55 -15.73 1.84
N THR A 307 -8.68 -16.43 1.10
CA THR A 307 -7.27 -16.66 1.46
C THR A 307 -6.38 -15.69 0.70
N LEU A 308 -5.19 -15.38 1.21
CA LEU A 308 -4.25 -14.47 0.53
C LEU A 308 -3.92 -14.97 -0.87
N GLU A 309 -3.74 -16.28 -1.03
CA GLU A 309 -3.48 -16.92 -2.32
C GLU A 309 -4.61 -16.64 -3.32
N THR A 310 -5.85 -16.88 -2.92
CA THR A 310 -7.00 -16.69 -3.81
C THR A 310 -7.26 -15.21 -4.09
N ILE A 311 -7.16 -14.35 -3.07
CA ILE A 311 -7.37 -12.91 -3.22
C ILE A 311 -6.33 -12.32 -4.18
N PHE A 312 -5.06 -12.65 -4.00
CA PHE A 312 -3.98 -12.07 -4.78
C PHE A 312 -3.74 -12.76 -6.13
N SER A 313 -4.27 -13.95 -6.37
CA SER A 313 -4.31 -14.54 -7.70
C SER A 313 -5.31 -13.81 -8.62
N ASN A 314 -6.32 -13.15 -8.02
CA ASN A 314 -7.41 -12.45 -8.72
C ASN A 314 -8.06 -13.29 -9.85
N GLY A 315 -8.07 -14.63 -9.67
CA GLY A 315 -8.62 -15.58 -10.62
C GLY A 315 -7.68 -15.99 -11.75
N ALA A 316 -6.45 -15.46 -11.82
CA ALA A 316 -5.40 -15.98 -12.69
C ALA A 316 -4.77 -17.24 -12.07
N GLN A 317 -4.26 -18.14 -12.88
CA GLN A 317 -3.36 -19.19 -12.39
C GLN A 317 -2.18 -18.51 -11.71
N VAL A 318 -1.82 -19.00 -10.51
CA VAL A 318 -0.80 -18.37 -9.66
C VAL A 318 0.48 -18.17 -10.48
N PRO A 319 0.94 -16.93 -10.69
CA PRO A 319 2.21 -16.71 -11.36
C PRO A 319 3.36 -17.32 -10.56
N GLU A 320 4.46 -17.62 -11.22
CA GLU A 320 5.67 -18.24 -10.63
C GLU A 320 6.23 -17.50 -9.40
N ASP A 321 5.88 -16.21 -9.19
CA ASP A 321 6.25 -15.40 -8.02
C ASP A 321 5.19 -15.39 -6.90
N GLY A 322 4.31 -16.39 -6.90
CA GLY A 322 3.05 -16.49 -6.13
C GLY A 322 3.14 -16.51 -4.61
N ALA A 323 4.26 -16.15 -4.01
CA ALA A 323 4.40 -16.10 -2.55
C ALA A 323 5.06 -14.80 -2.06
N TRP A 324 4.97 -13.69 -2.82
CA TRP A 324 5.54 -12.41 -2.45
C TRP A 324 5.09 -11.93 -1.06
N PHE A 325 3.85 -12.23 -0.66
CA PHE A 325 3.29 -11.92 0.65
C PHE A 325 3.79 -12.84 1.79
N ARG A 326 4.39 -14.00 1.50
CA ARG A 326 4.96 -14.92 2.51
C ARG A 326 6.39 -14.57 2.90
N GLN A 327 7.06 -13.70 2.20
CA GLN A 327 8.44 -13.32 2.49
C GLN A 327 8.57 -12.61 3.85
N ILE A 328 7.47 -12.10 4.38
CA ILE A 328 7.41 -11.38 5.65
C ILE A 328 7.49 -12.32 6.85
N GLU A 329 6.97 -13.55 6.73
CA GLU A 329 6.97 -14.53 7.83
C GLU A 329 8.38 -15.08 8.17
N ARG A 330 9.40 -14.85 7.32
CA ARG A 330 10.67 -15.58 7.38
C ARG A 330 11.88 -14.80 7.88
N LYS A 331 11.83 -13.48 8.04
CA LYS A 331 12.99 -12.73 8.56
C LYS A 331 12.53 -11.53 9.38
N SER A 332 12.67 -11.64 10.70
CA SER A 332 12.87 -10.45 11.54
C SER A 332 14.14 -9.77 11.03
N PHE A 333 14.02 -8.59 10.41
CA PHE A 333 15.17 -7.82 9.99
C PHE A 333 15.94 -7.40 11.25
N GLN A 334 17.21 -7.82 11.33
CA GLN A 334 18.09 -7.32 12.37
C GLN A 334 18.70 -6.01 11.88
N TRP A 335 18.62 -4.99 12.74
CA TRP A 335 19.35 -3.74 12.51
C TRP A 335 20.83 -4.04 12.32
N PRO A 336 21.51 -3.32 11.39
CA PRO A 336 22.96 -3.41 11.30
C PRO A 336 23.56 -3.11 12.68
N GLN A 337 24.32 -4.04 13.23
CA GLN A 337 25.07 -3.79 14.47
C GLN A 337 26.01 -2.59 14.21
N GLU A 338 25.98 -1.59 15.09
CA GLU A 338 26.93 -0.49 15.00
C GLU A 338 28.34 -1.06 15.05
N THR A 339 29.04 -1.07 13.92
CA THR A 339 30.48 -1.28 13.91
C THR A 339 31.07 -0.07 14.64
N LYS A 340 31.48 -0.28 15.92
CA LYS A 340 32.27 0.71 16.61
C LYS A 340 33.47 1.04 15.70
N LYS A 341 33.46 2.25 15.11
CA LYS A 341 34.67 2.79 14.48
C LYS A 341 35.69 2.90 15.60
N GLN A 342 36.72 2.03 15.58
CA GLN A 342 37.93 2.17 16.37
C GLN A 342 38.70 3.38 15.94
#